data_9bb0048ad6d6b340710748358e34a2bf
#
_entry.id   9bb0048ad6d6b340710748358e34a2bf
#
_cell.length_a   1.000
_cell.length_b   1.000
_cell.length_c   1.000
_cell.angle_alpha   90.00
_cell.angle_beta   90.00
_cell.angle_gamma   90.00
#
_symmetry.space_group_name_H-M   'P 1'
#
loop_
_entity.id
_entity.type
_entity.pdbx_description
1 polymer ?
#
loop_
_entity_poly.entity_id
_entity_poly.type
_entity_poly.pdbx_seq_one_letter_code
_entity_poly.pdbx_strand_id
1 'polypeptide(L)'
;MIRNFDGLADTVQRAWHYYGARPYDVDENAPDTIPKLIACAGERLGRIRIWPGGTESAIYADPKVNWMFRAWHDNCHLVTKMGFDIPGEIQLGEWQRSIACRFGDLFAEIVHCEIAGQAEFYAATGRFLADQKAFTLDYLNHANWHANLERY
;
A
#
# COMPACT_ATOMS: atom_id res chain seq x y z
N MET A 1 5.39 16.96 -14.49
CA MET A 1 4.01 16.56 -14.18
C MET A 1 3.82 15.09 -14.55
N ILE A 2 3.48 14.25 -13.56
CA ILE A 2 3.25 12.81 -13.72
C ILE A 2 1.83 12.64 -14.26
N ARG A 3 1.67 11.79 -15.30
CA ARG A 3 0.37 11.60 -15.98
C ARG A 3 -0.12 10.16 -16.02
N ASN A 4 0.77 9.19 -15.78
CA ASN A 4 0.46 7.77 -15.81
C ASN A 4 1.38 6.98 -14.88
N PHE A 5 1.13 5.70 -14.76
CA PHE A 5 1.88 4.77 -13.93
C PHE A 5 2.51 3.63 -14.76
N ASP A 6 3.02 3.95 -15.96
CA ASP A 6 3.66 2.98 -16.83
C ASP A 6 4.88 2.35 -16.14
N GLY A 7 5.02 1.03 -16.27
CA GLY A 7 6.10 0.26 -15.64
C GLY A 7 5.93 -0.01 -14.14
N LEU A 8 4.87 0.49 -13.50
CA LEU A 8 4.64 0.28 -12.08
C LEU A 8 4.50 -1.20 -11.70
N ALA A 9 3.84 -1.99 -12.55
CA ALA A 9 3.65 -3.43 -12.33
C ALA A 9 4.99 -4.17 -12.19
N ASP A 10 5.92 -3.94 -13.12
CA ASP A 10 7.26 -4.55 -13.09
C ASP A 10 8.04 -4.12 -11.85
N THR A 11 7.89 -2.85 -11.45
CA THR A 11 8.60 -2.30 -10.28
C THR A 11 8.06 -2.92 -8.99
N VAL A 12 6.74 -3.05 -8.83
CA VAL A 12 6.12 -3.74 -7.70
C VAL A 12 6.59 -5.20 -7.62
N GLN A 13 6.60 -5.91 -8.75
CA GLN A 13 7.04 -7.30 -8.79
C GLN A 13 8.52 -7.44 -8.39
N ARG A 14 9.39 -6.56 -8.88
CA ARG A 14 10.81 -6.57 -8.50
C ARG A 14 11.00 -6.27 -7.02
N ALA A 15 10.27 -5.31 -6.46
CA ALA A 15 10.32 -4.98 -5.04
C ALA A 15 9.83 -6.16 -4.18
N TRP A 16 8.70 -6.77 -4.55
CA TRP A 16 8.15 -7.94 -3.87
C TRP A 16 9.16 -9.10 -3.81
N HIS A 17 9.81 -9.41 -4.93
CA HIS A 17 10.86 -10.44 -4.99
C HIS A 17 12.10 -10.05 -4.18
N TYR A 18 12.58 -8.82 -4.34
CA TYR A 18 13.82 -8.36 -3.70
C TYR A 18 13.73 -8.37 -2.17
N TYR A 19 12.59 -7.94 -1.63
CA TYR A 19 12.38 -7.91 -0.18
C TYR A 19 11.89 -9.24 0.38
N GLY A 20 11.79 -10.29 -0.45
CA GLY A 20 11.39 -11.62 -0.03
C GLY A 20 10.00 -11.64 0.60
N ALA A 21 9.07 -10.84 0.05
CA ALA A 21 7.72 -10.80 0.54
C ALA A 21 7.07 -12.19 0.52
N ARG A 22 6.29 -12.49 1.57
CA ARG A 22 5.73 -13.81 1.78
C ARG A 22 4.74 -14.19 0.69
N PRO A 23 4.63 -15.48 0.33
CA PRO A 23 3.52 -15.95 -0.49
C PRO A 23 2.19 -15.61 0.16
N TYR A 24 1.18 -15.34 -0.66
CA TYR A 24 -0.13 -14.91 -0.17
C TYR A 24 -1.28 -15.64 -0.84
N ASP A 25 -2.43 -15.61 -0.18
CA ASP A 25 -3.73 -15.98 -0.73
C ASP A 25 -4.67 -14.78 -0.60
N VAL A 26 -5.55 -14.60 -1.58
CA VAL A 26 -6.57 -13.55 -1.54
C VAL A 26 -7.77 -14.08 -0.80
N ASP A 27 -8.20 -13.42 0.29
CA ASP A 27 -9.24 -13.90 1.20
C ASP A 27 -9.97 -12.71 1.86
N GLU A 28 -11.29 -12.72 1.85
CA GLU A 28 -12.12 -11.71 2.54
C GLU A 28 -11.86 -11.63 4.05
N ASN A 29 -11.36 -12.73 4.65
CA ASN A 29 -11.00 -12.81 6.06
C ASN A 29 -9.51 -12.50 6.31
N ALA A 30 -8.95 -11.55 5.57
CA ALA A 30 -7.58 -11.11 5.79
C ALA A 30 -7.40 -10.50 7.19
N PRO A 31 -6.20 -10.68 7.81
CA PRO A 31 -5.90 -10.07 9.09
C PRO A 31 -5.99 -8.54 9.06
N ASP A 32 -6.56 -7.96 10.10
CA ASP A 32 -6.71 -6.51 10.31
C ASP A 32 -5.95 -6.00 11.54
N THR A 33 -5.15 -6.86 12.16
CA THR A 33 -4.28 -6.53 13.30
C THR A 33 -2.98 -7.31 13.25
N ILE A 34 -1.92 -6.77 13.86
CA ILE A 34 -0.61 -7.43 13.93
C ILE A 34 -0.69 -8.83 14.58
N PRO A 35 -1.36 -9.04 15.72
CA PRO A 35 -1.48 -10.38 16.29
C PRO A 35 -2.15 -11.38 15.33
N LYS A 36 -3.21 -11.01 14.64
CA LYS A 36 -3.87 -11.86 13.64
C LYS A 36 -2.96 -12.16 12.44
N LEU A 37 -2.20 -11.17 11.98
CA LEU A 37 -1.27 -11.36 10.87
C LEU A 37 -0.12 -12.31 11.25
N ILE A 38 0.42 -12.19 12.45
CA ILE A 38 1.45 -13.09 12.99
C ILE A 38 0.89 -14.52 13.09
N ALA A 39 -0.31 -14.68 13.65
CA ALA A 39 -0.95 -15.99 13.76
C ALA A 39 -1.20 -16.62 12.39
N CYS A 40 -1.74 -15.85 11.44
CA CYS A 40 -1.97 -16.28 10.06
C CYS A 40 -0.69 -16.79 9.40
N ALA A 41 0.41 -16.04 9.50
CA ALA A 41 1.70 -16.45 8.95
C ALA A 41 2.27 -17.72 9.63
N GLY A 42 2.10 -17.84 10.95
CA GLY A 42 2.55 -19.01 11.72
C GLY A 42 1.79 -20.29 11.36
N GLU A 43 0.47 -20.20 11.30
CA GLU A 43 -0.41 -21.35 11.01
C GLU A 43 -0.31 -21.86 9.55
N ARG A 44 0.15 -21.01 8.63
CA ARG A 44 0.13 -21.24 7.18
C ARG A 44 1.52 -21.40 6.56
N LEU A 45 2.51 -21.84 7.34
CA LEU A 45 3.88 -22.04 6.88
C LEU A 45 4.49 -20.79 6.20
N GLY A 46 4.18 -19.63 6.76
CA GLY A 46 4.67 -18.36 6.25
C GLY A 46 3.79 -17.70 5.19
N ARG A 47 2.73 -18.32 4.70
CA ARG A 47 1.76 -17.67 3.81
C ARG A 47 0.89 -16.69 4.60
N ILE A 48 0.53 -15.59 3.99
CA ILE A 48 -0.41 -14.62 4.57
C ILE A 48 -1.69 -14.55 3.76
N ARG A 49 -2.75 -14.01 4.35
CA ARG A 49 -3.98 -13.66 3.63
C ARG A 49 -4.02 -12.16 3.43
N ILE A 50 -4.42 -11.73 2.24
CA ILE A 50 -4.62 -10.33 1.91
C ILE A 50 -6.06 -10.08 1.46
N TRP A 51 -6.59 -8.91 1.80
CA TRP A 51 -7.94 -8.53 1.44
C TRP A 51 -8.07 -8.21 -0.05
N PRO A 52 -9.10 -8.73 -0.78
CA PRO A 52 -9.25 -8.54 -2.22
C PRO A 52 -9.81 -7.18 -2.64
N GLY A 53 -10.49 -6.45 -1.75
CA GLY A 53 -11.29 -5.29 -2.10
C GLY A 53 -10.49 -4.04 -2.50
N GLY A 54 -11.21 -3.01 -3.01
CA GLY A 54 -10.63 -1.71 -3.36
C GLY A 54 -9.68 -1.73 -4.56
N THR A 55 -9.81 -2.71 -5.45
CA THR A 55 -8.93 -2.83 -6.63
C THR A 55 -9.43 -2.03 -7.84
N GLU A 56 -10.73 -1.69 -7.88
CA GLU A 56 -11.35 -1.00 -9.02
C GLU A 56 -10.84 0.45 -9.18
N SER A 57 -10.56 1.12 -8.07
CA SER A 57 -10.07 2.50 -8.04
C SER A 57 -8.56 2.60 -7.89
N ALA A 58 -7.85 1.47 -7.73
CA ALA A 58 -6.41 1.44 -7.53
C ALA A 58 -5.63 1.97 -8.73
N ILE A 59 -4.43 2.46 -8.47
CA ILE A 59 -3.51 2.94 -9.52
C ILE A 59 -2.98 1.82 -10.42
N TYR A 60 -3.11 0.57 -9.98
CA TYR A 60 -2.65 -0.62 -10.69
C TYR A 60 -3.69 -1.05 -11.72
N ALA A 61 -3.26 -1.26 -12.96
CA ALA A 61 -4.13 -1.73 -14.05
C ALA A 61 -4.59 -3.18 -13.85
N ASP A 62 -3.79 -4.00 -13.15
CA ASP A 62 -4.07 -5.41 -12.86
C ASP A 62 -4.28 -5.59 -11.35
N PRO A 63 -5.44 -6.14 -10.91
CA PRO A 63 -5.69 -6.47 -9.51
C PRO A 63 -4.58 -7.31 -8.85
N LYS A 64 -3.93 -8.19 -9.60
CA LYS A 64 -2.83 -9.02 -9.10
C LYS A 64 -1.63 -8.19 -8.64
N VAL A 65 -1.35 -7.08 -9.33
CA VAL A 65 -0.28 -6.16 -8.93
C VAL A 65 -0.63 -5.48 -7.60
N ASN A 66 -1.88 -5.06 -7.44
CA ASN A 66 -2.36 -4.49 -6.18
C ASN A 66 -2.26 -5.51 -5.02
N TRP A 67 -2.66 -6.76 -5.25
CA TRP A 67 -2.53 -7.80 -4.23
C TRP A 67 -1.07 -8.11 -3.89
N MET A 68 -0.18 -8.08 -4.87
CA MET A 68 1.27 -8.23 -4.67
C MET A 68 1.84 -7.07 -3.84
N PHE A 69 1.43 -5.84 -4.13
CA PHE A 69 1.81 -4.67 -3.33
C PHE A 69 1.34 -4.81 -1.88
N ARG A 70 0.08 -5.20 -1.65
CA ARG A 70 -0.47 -5.44 -0.31
C ARG A 70 0.27 -6.55 0.43
N ALA A 71 0.61 -7.65 -0.24
CA ALA A 71 1.37 -8.72 0.37
C ALA A 71 2.77 -8.25 0.81
N TRP A 72 3.41 -7.40 0.03
CA TRP A 72 4.66 -6.77 0.43
C TRP A 72 4.46 -5.84 1.62
N HIS A 73 3.42 -5.01 1.60
CA HIS A 73 3.07 -4.11 2.69
C HIS A 73 2.79 -4.85 4.00
N ASP A 74 1.95 -5.88 3.98
CA ASP A 74 1.67 -6.72 5.16
C ASP A 74 2.93 -7.43 5.67
N ASN A 75 3.83 -7.85 4.77
CA ASN A 75 5.14 -8.36 5.18
C ASN A 75 5.98 -7.28 5.91
N CYS A 76 5.87 -6.02 5.51
CA CYS A 76 6.53 -4.91 6.22
C CYS A 76 5.96 -4.73 7.64
N HIS A 77 4.65 -4.87 7.83
CA HIS A 77 4.04 -4.92 9.17
C HIS A 77 4.59 -6.06 10.02
N LEU A 78 4.77 -7.26 9.44
CA LEU A 78 5.36 -8.40 10.15
C LEU A 78 6.79 -8.16 10.60
N VAL A 79 7.59 -7.49 9.76
CA VAL A 79 9.00 -7.19 10.05
C VAL A 79 9.14 -6.09 11.09
N THR A 80 8.42 -4.99 10.91
CA THR A 80 8.57 -3.78 11.75
C THR A 80 7.75 -3.81 13.03
N LYS A 81 6.67 -4.61 13.06
CA LYS A 81 5.65 -4.62 14.11
C LYS A 81 4.87 -3.30 14.25
N MET A 82 4.97 -2.42 13.27
CA MET A 82 4.12 -1.22 13.21
C MET A 82 2.66 -1.63 13.02
N GLY A 83 1.73 -0.94 13.71
CA GLY A 83 0.31 -1.30 13.74
C GLY A 83 -0.46 -0.94 12.48
N PHE A 84 -1.70 -1.44 12.37
CA PHE A 84 -2.67 -1.09 11.31
C PHE A 84 -3.52 0.14 11.68
N ASP A 85 -3.17 0.86 12.76
CA ASP A 85 -3.77 2.13 13.10
C ASP A 85 -3.14 3.28 12.29
N ILE A 86 -3.79 4.43 12.27
CA ILE A 86 -3.32 5.58 11.45
C ILE A 86 -1.86 5.94 11.74
N PRO A 87 -1.40 6.09 13.01
CA PRO A 87 0.00 6.36 13.28
C PRO A 87 0.93 5.25 12.81
N GLY A 88 0.55 4.00 12.94
CA GLY A 88 1.32 2.85 12.49
C GLY A 88 1.47 2.82 10.96
N GLU A 89 0.38 3.07 10.24
CA GLU A 89 0.39 3.16 8.76
C GLU A 89 1.28 4.31 8.26
N ILE A 90 1.21 5.49 8.90
CA ILE A 90 2.05 6.63 8.53
C ILE A 90 3.53 6.29 8.77
N GLN A 91 3.89 5.73 9.92
CA GLN A 91 5.26 5.34 10.23
C GLN A 91 5.76 4.24 9.28
N LEU A 92 4.90 3.26 8.97
CA LEU A 92 5.25 2.19 8.03
C LEU A 92 5.42 2.74 6.61
N GLY A 93 4.56 3.67 6.18
CA GLY A 93 4.68 4.35 4.89
C GLY A 93 6.02 5.06 4.73
N GLU A 94 6.48 5.78 5.74
CA GLU A 94 7.80 6.41 5.75
C GLU A 94 8.94 5.37 5.68
N TRP A 95 8.84 4.31 6.46
CA TRP A 95 9.84 3.25 6.44
C TRP A 95 9.87 2.52 5.10
N GLN A 96 8.69 2.14 4.58
CA GLN A 96 8.59 1.42 3.31
C GLN A 96 9.01 2.29 2.12
N ARG A 97 8.73 3.61 2.15
CA ARG A 97 9.28 4.59 1.22
C ARG A 97 10.80 4.55 1.21
N SER A 98 11.43 4.56 2.38
CA SER A 98 12.89 4.57 2.48
C SER A 98 13.55 3.36 1.81
N ILE A 99 12.95 2.18 1.91
CA ILE A 99 13.45 0.99 1.23
C ILE A 99 13.07 0.96 -0.26
N ALA A 100 11.94 1.55 -0.62
CA ALA A 100 11.45 1.63 -2.00
C ALA A 100 12.33 2.53 -2.89
N CYS A 101 13.07 3.49 -2.34
CA CYS A 101 14.02 4.35 -3.07
C CYS A 101 15.03 3.57 -3.92
N ARG A 102 15.33 2.33 -3.54
CA ARG A 102 16.17 1.43 -4.34
C ARG A 102 15.64 1.21 -5.76
N PHE A 103 14.35 1.33 -5.97
CA PHE A 103 13.67 1.14 -7.27
C PHE A 103 13.34 2.45 -7.97
N GLY A 104 13.80 3.57 -7.42
CA GLY A 104 13.64 4.91 -7.95
C GLY A 104 12.78 5.81 -7.08
N ASP A 105 13.07 7.12 -7.12
CA ASP A 105 12.41 8.11 -6.26
C ASP A 105 10.90 8.20 -6.53
N LEU A 106 10.48 8.14 -7.79
CA LEU A 106 9.06 8.14 -8.12
C LEU A 106 8.32 6.95 -7.52
N PHE A 107 8.92 5.76 -7.55
CA PHE A 107 8.33 4.58 -6.93
C PHE A 107 8.23 4.74 -5.41
N ALA A 108 9.25 5.31 -4.78
CA ALA A 108 9.23 5.60 -3.34
C ALA A 108 8.08 6.56 -2.96
N GLU A 109 7.86 7.61 -3.74
CA GLU A 109 6.75 8.54 -3.52
C GLU A 109 5.37 7.89 -3.75
N ILE A 110 5.25 7.01 -4.75
CA ILE A 110 4.04 6.22 -4.95
C ILE A 110 3.77 5.32 -3.73
N VAL A 111 4.77 4.61 -3.24
CA VAL A 111 4.65 3.75 -2.04
C VAL A 111 4.22 4.58 -0.84
N HIS A 112 4.81 5.75 -0.64
CA HIS A 112 4.44 6.65 0.45
C HIS A 112 2.98 7.11 0.35
N CYS A 113 2.55 7.52 -0.84
CA CYS A 113 1.17 7.93 -1.09
C CYS A 113 0.17 6.80 -0.83
N GLU A 114 0.47 5.58 -1.32
CA GLU A 114 -0.40 4.41 -1.19
C GLU A 114 -0.59 3.95 0.27
N ILE A 115 0.32 4.29 1.15
CA ILE A 115 0.28 3.91 2.57
C ILE A 115 -0.01 5.14 3.43
N ALA A 116 0.96 6.02 3.63
CA ALA A 116 0.84 7.17 4.50
C ALA A 116 -0.19 8.20 3.99
N GLY A 117 -0.15 8.53 2.68
CA GLY A 117 -1.08 9.48 2.09
C GLY A 117 -2.55 9.03 2.19
N GLN A 118 -2.82 7.75 1.97
CA GLN A 118 -4.18 7.20 2.14
C GLN A 118 -4.61 7.17 3.61
N ALA A 119 -3.70 6.87 4.54
CA ALA A 119 -3.98 6.91 5.98
C ALA A 119 -4.27 8.35 6.45
N GLU A 120 -3.52 9.34 5.96
CA GLU A 120 -3.78 10.77 6.22
C GLU A 120 -5.14 11.23 5.67
N PHE A 121 -5.48 10.80 4.45
CA PHE A 121 -6.80 11.09 3.87
C PHE A 121 -7.93 10.50 4.74
N TYR A 122 -7.79 9.24 5.15
CA TYR A 122 -8.76 8.61 6.04
C TYR A 122 -8.86 9.32 7.39
N ALA A 123 -7.74 9.74 7.96
CA ALA A 123 -7.73 10.52 9.21
C ALA A 123 -8.48 11.84 9.08
N ALA A 124 -8.36 12.52 7.93
CA ALA A 124 -8.99 13.81 7.67
C ALA A 124 -10.49 13.70 7.35
N THR A 125 -10.94 12.58 6.78
CA THR A 125 -12.30 12.46 6.21
C THR A 125 -13.17 11.38 6.85
N GLY A 126 -12.58 10.39 7.51
CA GLY A 126 -13.26 9.19 8.02
C GLY A 126 -13.73 8.22 6.93
N ARG A 127 -13.31 8.41 5.68
CA ARG A 127 -13.71 7.55 4.54
C ARG A 127 -12.51 7.12 3.71
N PHE A 128 -12.65 6.03 2.98
CA PHE A 128 -11.65 5.59 2.01
C PHE A 128 -11.75 6.37 0.69
N LEU A 129 -10.65 6.43 -0.04
CA LEU A 129 -10.60 7.04 -1.37
C LEU A 129 -11.51 6.30 -2.35
N ALA A 130 -12.37 7.02 -3.05
CA ALA A 130 -13.15 6.48 -4.14
C ALA A 130 -12.37 6.51 -5.47
N ASP A 131 -11.48 7.48 -5.64
CA ASP A 131 -10.58 7.62 -6.80
C ASP A 131 -9.11 7.71 -6.34
N GLN A 132 -8.51 6.55 -6.06
CA GLN A 132 -7.11 6.45 -5.65
C GLN A 132 -6.16 6.99 -6.72
N LYS A 133 -6.51 6.81 -8.00
CA LYS A 133 -5.68 7.28 -9.11
C LYS A 133 -5.61 8.81 -9.17
N ALA A 134 -6.75 9.49 -9.07
CA ALA A 134 -6.77 10.96 -9.03
C ALA A 134 -6.01 11.49 -7.82
N PHE A 135 -6.23 10.89 -6.64
CA PHE A 135 -5.52 11.26 -5.43
C PHE A 135 -4.00 11.11 -5.57
N THR A 136 -3.53 9.96 -6.06
CA THR A 136 -2.10 9.70 -6.21
C THR A 136 -1.46 10.65 -7.22
N LEU A 137 -2.13 10.97 -8.34
CA LEU A 137 -1.63 11.94 -9.31
C LEU A 137 -1.49 13.34 -8.70
N ASP A 138 -2.47 13.78 -7.95
CA ASP A 138 -2.43 15.08 -7.28
C ASP A 138 -1.37 15.11 -6.18
N TYR A 139 -1.25 14.05 -5.39
CA TYR A 139 -0.21 13.89 -4.38
C TYR A 139 1.20 14.02 -4.98
N LEU A 140 1.50 13.25 -6.02
CA LEU A 140 2.79 13.25 -6.71
C LEU A 140 3.11 14.56 -7.44
N ASN A 141 2.10 15.31 -7.84
CA ASN A 141 2.28 16.63 -8.46
C ASN A 141 2.24 17.78 -7.44
N HIS A 142 2.28 17.46 -6.14
CA HIS A 142 2.25 18.43 -5.04
C HIS A 142 1.02 19.36 -5.06
N ALA A 143 -0.10 18.87 -5.60
CA ALA A 143 -1.36 19.57 -5.53
C ALA A 143 -1.86 19.65 -4.08
N ASN A 144 -2.55 20.72 -3.73
CA ASN A 144 -3.16 20.85 -2.42
C ASN A 144 -4.43 19.97 -2.33
N TRP A 145 -4.24 18.67 -2.15
CA TRP A 145 -5.32 17.71 -2.05
C TRP A 145 -6.23 17.95 -0.83
N HIS A 146 -5.71 18.56 0.25
CA HIS A 146 -6.51 18.93 1.42
C HIS A 146 -7.60 19.94 1.09
N ALA A 147 -7.43 20.78 0.06
CA ALA A 147 -8.43 21.73 -0.38
C ALA A 147 -9.56 21.10 -1.22
N ASN A 148 -9.40 19.84 -1.63
CA ASN A 148 -10.30 19.17 -2.59
C ASN A 148 -10.72 17.76 -2.12
N LEU A 149 -10.94 17.58 -0.81
CA LEU A 149 -11.24 16.27 -0.21
C LEU A 149 -12.45 15.56 -0.84
N GLU A 150 -13.45 16.31 -1.29
CA GLU A 150 -14.67 15.76 -1.90
C GLU A 150 -14.43 15.14 -3.31
N ARG A 151 -13.28 15.45 -3.91
CA ARG A 151 -12.90 14.94 -5.24
C ARG A 151 -12.51 13.46 -5.22
N TYR A 152 -12.01 12.99 -4.12
CA TYR A 152 -11.45 11.64 -3.98
C TYR A 152 -12.37 10.78 -3.12
#